data_50cff793b63d217b58b7fa24db6c1490
#
_entry.id   50cff793b63d217b58b7fa24db6c1490
#
_cell.length_a   1.000
_cell.length_b   1.000
_cell.length_c   1.000
_cell.angle_alpha   90.00
_cell.angle_beta   90.00
_cell.angle_gamma   90.00
#
_symmetry.space_group_name_H-M   'P 1'
#
loop_
_entity.id
_entity.type
_entity.pdbx_description
1 polymer ?
#
loop_
_entity_poly.entity_id
_entity_poly.type
_entity_poly.pdbx_seq_one_letter_code
_entity_poly.pdbx_strand_id
1 'polypeptide(L)'
;MKKLFVLFLIVGCNTPMPKPNGMLAMNYPPPAYKQVLTDCPFTFDFNSLSTIEIQSNCFFSMSYPTMKANIYMSYFNLEEHQIDDLYRDFNARLMEHTKQEARIQESSYENMSQKKYGRFFEITSNAPSNLHYVVTDQKNHFISGVLFFSATPNYDSLFPAIQYIKNDLRHLTESLSWR
;
A
#
# COMPACT_ATOMS: atom_id res chain seq x y z
N MET A 1 -57.49 -5.91 -55.25
CA MET A 1 -56.99 -6.37 -53.93
C MET A 1 -55.56 -5.86 -53.77
N LYS A 2 -55.34 -4.74 -53.02
CA LYS A 2 -54.04 -4.13 -52.81
C LYS A 2 -53.44 -4.78 -51.58
N LYS A 3 -52.29 -5.47 -51.71
CA LYS A 3 -51.51 -6.01 -50.60
C LYS A 3 -50.64 -4.88 -50.01
N LEU A 4 -51.01 -4.44 -48.80
CA LEU A 4 -50.26 -3.48 -48.03
C LEU A 4 -49.11 -4.22 -47.38
N PHE A 5 -47.85 -3.92 -47.77
CA PHE A 5 -46.62 -4.47 -47.21
C PHE A 5 -46.17 -3.53 -46.08
N VAL A 6 -46.38 -3.91 -44.84
CA VAL A 6 -45.94 -3.16 -43.66
C VAL A 6 -44.47 -3.52 -43.40
N LEU A 7 -43.56 -2.58 -43.70
CA LEU A 7 -42.11 -2.68 -43.42
C LEU A 7 -41.87 -2.34 -41.94
N PHE A 8 -41.57 -3.34 -41.13
CA PHE A 8 -41.21 -3.16 -39.71
C PHE A 8 -39.76 -2.74 -39.60
N LEU A 9 -39.48 -1.43 -39.37
CA LEU A 9 -38.17 -0.92 -39.06
C LEU A 9 -37.77 -1.26 -37.60
N ILE A 10 -36.91 -2.25 -37.40
CA ILE A 10 -36.33 -2.58 -36.11
C ILE A 10 -35.23 -1.54 -35.84
N VAL A 11 -35.52 -0.53 -35.02
CA VAL A 11 -34.52 0.40 -34.49
C VAL A 11 -33.83 -0.30 -33.32
N GLY A 12 -32.67 -0.90 -33.59
CA GLY A 12 -31.79 -1.44 -32.56
C GLY A 12 -31.13 -0.30 -31.76
N CYS A 13 -31.56 -0.07 -30.53
CA CYS A 13 -30.82 0.77 -29.56
C CYS A 13 -29.52 0.09 -29.20
N ASN A 14 -28.41 0.52 -29.81
CA ASN A 14 -27.06 0.24 -29.28
C ASN A 14 -26.87 1.11 -28.04
N THR A 15 -27.07 0.55 -26.86
CA THR A 15 -26.57 1.18 -25.62
C THR A 15 -25.04 1.19 -25.66
N PRO A 16 -24.39 2.37 -25.67
CA PRO A 16 -22.95 2.40 -25.63
C PRO A 16 -22.48 1.77 -24.31
N MET A 17 -21.75 0.66 -24.42
CA MET A 17 -21.10 0.05 -23.24
C MET A 17 -20.09 1.06 -22.71
N PRO A 18 -20.18 1.51 -21.44
CA PRO A 18 -19.21 2.42 -20.87
C PRO A 18 -17.81 1.76 -20.95
N LYS A 19 -16.89 2.41 -21.64
CA LYS A 19 -15.50 1.95 -21.69
C LYS A 19 -14.93 2.05 -20.26
N PRO A 20 -14.22 1.02 -19.78
CA PRO A 20 -13.52 1.14 -18.50
C PRO A 20 -12.57 2.34 -18.57
N ASN A 21 -12.55 3.15 -17.50
CA ASN A 21 -11.63 4.27 -17.40
C ASN A 21 -10.20 3.74 -17.54
N GLY A 22 -9.47 4.26 -18.56
CA GLY A 22 -8.06 3.91 -18.73
C GLY A 22 -7.26 4.42 -17.54
N MET A 23 -6.62 3.53 -16.79
CA MET A 23 -5.65 3.95 -15.78
C MET A 23 -4.43 4.53 -16.46
N LEU A 24 -3.88 5.61 -15.90
CA LEU A 24 -2.65 6.22 -16.37
C LEU A 24 -1.50 5.21 -16.18
N ALA A 25 -0.95 4.69 -17.27
CA ALA A 25 0.21 3.79 -17.22
C ALA A 25 1.48 4.65 -17.00
N MET A 26 1.85 4.88 -15.73
CA MET A 26 3.13 5.48 -15.39
C MET A 26 4.19 4.38 -15.34
N ASN A 27 5.22 4.49 -16.20
CA ASN A 27 6.37 3.60 -16.17
C ASN A 27 7.38 4.12 -15.15
N TYR A 28 7.45 3.47 -14.00
CA TYR A 28 8.54 3.69 -13.04
C TYR A 28 9.76 2.84 -13.42
N PRO A 29 10.99 3.31 -13.11
CA PRO A 29 12.19 2.51 -13.33
C PRO A 29 12.11 1.18 -12.58
N PRO A 30 12.75 0.11 -13.09
CA PRO A 30 12.85 -1.13 -12.33
C PRO A 30 13.54 -0.87 -10.99
N PRO A 31 13.08 -1.50 -9.89
CA PRO A 31 13.65 -1.28 -8.57
C PRO A 31 15.08 -1.83 -8.49
N ALA A 32 15.96 -1.10 -7.80
CA ALA A 32 17.29 -1.54 -7.44
C ALA A 32 17.44 -1.43 -5.92
N TYR A 33 17.67 -2.55 -5.26
CA TYR A 33 17.67 -2.62 -3.80
C TYR A 33 19.06 -2.56 -3.22
N LYS A 34 19.17 -1.97 -2.02
CA LYS A 34 20.37 -1.93 -1.19
C LYS A 34 19.99 -2.11 0.26
N GLN A 35 20.88 -2.74 1.03
CA GLN A 35 20.64 -2.99 2.44
C GLN A 35 20.76 -1.70 3.26
N VAL A 36 19.86 -1.52 4.21
CA VAL A 36 19.95 -0.44 5.19
C VAL A 36 21.02 -0.75 6.23
N LEU A 37 21.84 0.26 6.53
CA LEU A 37 22.80 0.23 7.65
C LEU A 37 22.16 0.96 8.83
N THR A 38 21.88 0.25 9.93
CA THR A 38 21.23 0.80 11.12
C THR A 38 21.66 0.05 12.38
N ASP A 39 21.62 0.74 13.51
CA ASP A 39 21.82 0.18 14.86
C ASP A 39 20.51 -0.39 15.44
N CYS A 40 19.38 -0.26 14.73
CA CYS A 40 18.10 -0.84 15.12
C CYS A 40 18.13 -2.37 15.12
N PRO A 41 17.25 -3.06 15.90
CA PRO A 41 17.25 -4.51 16.01
C PRO A 41 16.70 -5.22 14.78
N PHE A 42 16.85 -4.62 13.61
CA PHE A 42 16.47 -5.16 12.32
C PHE A 42 17.34 -4.61 11.19
N THR A 43 17.34 -5.28 10.07
CA THR A 43 17.87 -4.80 8.79
C THR A 43 16.98 -5.26 7.65
N PHE A 44 16.97 -4.54 6.53
CA PHE A 44 16.17 -4.84 5.36
C PHE A 44 16.77 -4.19 4.10
N ASP A 45 16.28 -4.58 2.95
CA ASP A 45 16.63 -3.95 1.69
C ASP A 45 15.57 -2.90 1.31
N PHE A 46 16.03 -1.76 0.82
CA PHE A 46 15.18 -0.68 0.35
C PHE A 46 15.56 -0.24 -1.08
N ASN A 47 14.58 0.26 -1.81
CA ASN A 47 14.77 0.70 -3.19
C ASN A 47 15.65 1.96 -3.24
N SER A 48 16.69 1.95 -4.06
CA SER A 48 17.62 3.07 -4.25
C SER A 48 16.99 4.32 -4.88
N LEU A 49 15.77 4.22 -5.41
CA LEU A 49 14.96 5.37 -5.84
C LEU A 49 14.37 6.15 -4.66
N SER A 50 14.34 5.56 -3.48
CA SER A 50 13.96 6.23 -2.24
C SER A 50 15.16 6.72 -1.47
N THR A 51 14.94 7.71 -0.61
CA THR A 51 15.84 8.10 0.47
C THR A 51 15.28 7.63 1.79
N ILE A 52 16.14 7.16 2.69
CA ILE A 52 15.74 6.68 4.02
C ILE A 52 16.38 7.55 5.10
N GLU A 53 15.58 7.91 6.10
CA GLU A 53 16.03 8.58 7.32
C GLU A 53 15.62 7.74 8.52
N ILE A 54 16.56 7.43 9.41
CA ILE A 54 16.32 6.61 10.61
C ILE A 54 16.69 7.43 11.84
N GLN A 55 15.77 7.48 12.80
CA GLN A 55 15.95 8.15 14.09
C GLN A 55 16.44 7.16 15.16
N SER A 56 16.96 7.70 16.27
CA SER A 56 17.51 6.90 17.36
C SER A 56 16.51 5.94 18.03
N ASN A 57 15.21 6.25 17.98
CA ASN A 57 14.13 5.39 18.46
C ASN A 57 13.66 4.35 17.43
N CYS A 58 14.41 4.17 16.35
CA CYS A 58 14.06 3.30 15.23
C CYS A 58 12.73 3.66 14.50
N PHE A 59 12.23 4.89 14.71
CA PHE A 59 11.30 5.47 13.75
C PHE A 59 12.08 5.77 12.46
N PHE A 60 11.50 5.42 11.31
CA PHE A 60 12.15 5.70 10.04
C PHE A 60 11.14 6.14 8.98
N SER A 61 11.62 6.92 8.04
CA SER A 61 10.85 7.35 6.89
C SER A 61 11.56 7.01 5.59
N MET A 62 10.79 6.65 4.57
CA MET A 62 11.26 6.46 3.20
C MET A 62 10.53 7.44 2.29
N SER A 63 11.30 8.29 1.60
CA SER A 63 10.77 9.29 0.67
C SER A 63 11.04 8.85 -0.77
N TYR A 64 10.01 8.93 -1.62
CA TYR A 64 10.06 8.72 -3.06
C TYR A 64 9.79 10.06 -3.77
N PRO A 65 10.82 10.89 -4.00
CA PRO A 65 10.62 12.26 -4.49
C PRO A 65 9.89 12.34 -5.83
N THR A 66 10.20 11.42 -6.76
CA THR A 66 9.58 11.37 -8.09
C THR A 66 8.09 11.02 -8.05
N MET A 67 7.65 10.34 -7.01
CA MET A 67 6.26 9.94 -6.78
C MET A 67 5.54 10.88 -5.80
N LYS A 68 6.26 11.85 -5.21
CA LYS A 68 5.78 12.73 -4.14
C LYS A 68 5.16 11.93 -2.98
N ALA A 69 5.80 10.81 -2.64
CA ALA A 69 5.31 9.85 -1.66
C ALA A 69 6.29 9.71 -0.49
N ASN A 70 5.73 9.58 0.72
CA ASN A 70 6.50 9.33 1.94
C ASN A 70 5.85 8.20 2.70
N ILE A 71 6.67 7.26 3.18
CA ILE A 71 6.26 6.20 4.09
C ILE A 71 6.87 6.52 5.45
N TYR A 72 6.03 6.54 6.46
CA TYR A 72 6.45 6.70 7.87
C TYR A 72 6.27 5.38 8.58
N MET A 73 7.31 4.90 9.25
CA MET A 73 7.33 3.61 9.93
C MET A 73 7.79 3.76 11.37
N SER A 74 7.10 3.07 12.26
CA SER A 74 7.41 3.01 13.69
C SER A 74 7.77 1.58 14.08
N TYR A 75 8.85 1.42 14.82
CA TYR A 75 9.25 0.18 15.42
C TYR A 75 8.83 0.15 16.90
N PHE A 76 8.38 -1.00 17.37
CA PHE A 76 8.04 -1.26 18.77
C PHE A 76 8.67 -2.58 19.23
N ASN A 77 9.29 -2.55 20.40
CA ASN A 77 9.74 -3.74 21.11
C ASN A 77 8.56 -4.34 21.88
N LEU A 78 8.21 -5.60 21.64
CA LEU A 78 7.08 -6.29 22.30
C LEU A 78 7.38 -6.71 23.75
N GLU A 79 8.61 -6.56 24.23
CA GLU A 79 8.91 -6.67 25.67
C GLU A 79 8.35 -5.46 26.46
N GLU A 80 8.23 -4.30 25.79
CA GLU A 80 7.75 -3.05 26.39
C GLU A 80 6.29 -2.74 26.04
N HIS A 81 5.74 -3.38 25.00
CA HIS A 81 4.43 -3.10 24.44
C HIS A 81 3.60 -4.37 24.26
N GLN A 82 2.31 -4.30 24.59
CA GLN A 82 1.38 -5.38 24.30
C GLN A 82 1.01 -5.38 22.81
N ILE A 83 1.15 -6.51 22.14
CA ILE A 83 0.86 -6.63 20.71
C ILE A 83 -0.59 -6.27 20.35
N ASP A 84 -1.54 -6.62 21.23
CA ASP A 84 -2.97 -6.33 21.02
C ASP A 84 -3.26 -4.82 21.07
N ASP A 85 -2.56 -4.08 21.93
CA ASP A 85 -2.66 -2.63 22.00
C ASP A 85 -2.13 -1.98 20.72
N LEU A 86 -0.99 -2.45 20.21
CA LEU A 86 -0.41 -1.98 18.96
C LEU A 86 -1.33 -2.26 17.76
N TYR A 87 -1.96 -3.42 17.69
CA TYR A 87 -2.95 -3.71 16.66
C TYR A 87 -4.21 -2.86 16.80
N ARG A 88 -4.67 -2.61 18.02
CA ARG A 88 -5.82 -1.72 18.27
C ARG A 88 -5.52 -0.30 17.76
N ASP A 89 -4.34 0.24 18.09
CA ASP A 89 -3.91 1.57 17.65
C ASP A 89 -3.69 1.63 16.14
N PHE A 90 -3.13 0.58 15.56
CA PHE A 90 -2.99 0.46 14.10
C PHE A 90 -4.36 0.47 13.40
N ASN A 91 -5.31 -0.33 13.88
CA ASN A 91 -6.66 -0.39 13.33
C ASN A 91 -7.41 0.93 13.51
N ALA A 92 -7.24 1.62 14.63
CA ALA A 92 -7.84 2.94 14.84
C ALA A 92 -7.35 3.95 13.78
N ARG A 93 -6.03 4.03 13.51
CA ARG A 93 -5.47 4.88 12.46
C ARG A 93 -5.92 4.47 11.06
N LEU A 94 -6.01 3.16 10.78
CA LEU A 94 -6.52 2.65 9.50
C LEU A 94 -7.96 3.12 9.26
N MET A 95 -8.82 3.03 10.29
CA MET A 95 -10.22 3.45 10.21
C MET A 95 -10.37 4.98 10.11
N GLU A 96 -9.52 5.76 10.75
CA GLU A 96 -9.50 7.22 10.64
C GLU A 96 -9.29 7.70 9.20
N HIS A 97 -8.43 6.99 8.44
CA HIS A 97 -8.18 7.29 7.03
C HIS A 97 -9.24 6.70 6.08
N THR A 98 -10.14 5.85 6.60
CA THR A 98 -11.15 5.17 5.79
C THR A 98 -12.47 5.94 5.82
N LYS A 99 -12.95 6.40 4.65
CA LYS A 99 -14.28 7.00 4.52
C LYS A 99 -15.36 5.93 4.42
N GLN A 100 -16.62 6.27 4.73
CA GLN A 100 -17.76 5.32 4.79
C GLN A 100 -17.94 4.43 3.54
N GLU A 101 -17.53 4.89 2.36
CA GLU A 101 -17.66 4.16 1.09
C GLU A 101 -16.36 3.48 0.65
N ALA A 102 -15.28 3.61 1.44
CA ALA A 102 -14.00 3.04 1.08
C ALA A 102 -13.96 1.53 1.30
N ARG A 103 -13.35 0.80 0.36
CA ARG A 103 -13.06 -0.62 0.53
C ARG A 103 -11.61 -0.76 1.00
N ILE A 104 -11.40 -1.58 2.01
CA ILE A 104 -10.08 -1.99 2.46
C ILE A 104 -9.80 -3.36 1.83
N GLN A 105 -8.73 -3.42 1.05
CA GLN A 105 -8.22 -4.67 0.49
C GLN A 105 -7.00 -5.10 1.30
N GLU A 106 -7.12 -6.23 1.98
CA GLU A 106 -6.02 -6.81 2.75
C GLU A 106 -5.26 -7.85 1.92
N SER A 107 -3.94 -7.88 2.09
CA SER A 107 -3.08 -8.96 1.62
C SER A 107 -2.02 -9.28 2.67
N SER A 108 -1.64 -10.55 2.80
CA SER A 108 -0.66 -11.01 3.79
C SER A 108 0.60 -11.58 3.14
N TYR A 109 1.67 -11.57 3.91
CA TYR A 109 2.93 -12.27 3.65
C TYR A 109 3.30 -13.05 4.90
N GLU A 110 3.61 -14.33 4.73
CA GLU A 110 4.02 -15.20 5.84
C GLU A 110 5.27 -15.99 5.48
N ASN A 111 6.25 -15.95 6.37
CA ASN A 111 7.44 -16.79 6.33
C ASN A 111 7.68 -17.38 7.73
N MET A 112 7.15 -18.57 7.95
CA MET A 112 7.21 -19.25 9.24
C MET A 112 8.64 -19.58 9.68
N SER A 113 9.54 -19.90 8.72
CA SER A 113 10.93 -20.26 9.02
C SER A 113 11.73 -19.07 9.56
N GLN A 114 11.40 -17.86 9.11
CA GLN A 114 12.02 -16.60 9.53
C GLN A 114 11.18 -15.81 10.52
N LYS A 115 10.01 -16.35 10.92
CA LYS A 115 9.05 -15.69 11.84
C LYS A 115 8.70 -14.28 11.37
N LYS A 116 8.30 -14.15 10.11
CA LYS A 116 7.88 -12.88 9.51
C LYS A 116 6.42 -12.96 9.09
N TYR A 117 5.60 -12.06 9.64
CA TYR A 117 4.16 -11.98 9.39
C TYR A 117 3.83 -10.54 9.00
N GLY A 118 3.68 -10.32 7.72
CA GLY A 118 3.36 -9.00 7.14
C GLY A 118 1.89 -8.93 6.75
N ARG A 119 1.25 -7.77 6.95
CA ARG A 119 -0.10 -7.46 6.48
C ARG A 119 -0.12 -6.08 5.82
N PHE A 120 -0.74 -6.00 4.67
CA PHE A 120 -0.86 -4.78 3.87
C PHE A 120 -2.34 -4.46 3.69
N PHE A 121 -2.72 -3.22 3.95
CA PHE A 121 -4.09 -2.74 3.87
C PHE A 121 -4.14 -1.60 2.87
N GLU A 122 -4.79 -1.83 1.74
CA GLU A 122 -4.96 -0.84 0.67
C GLU A 122 -6.38 -0.26 0.73
N ILE A 123 -6.47 1.06 0.92
CA ILE A 123 -7.73 1.80 0.93
C ILE A 123 -8.02 2.27 -0.50
N THR A 124 -9.01 1.65 -1.15
CA THR A 124 -9.37 1.90 -2.56
C THR A 124 -10.34 3.06 -2.70
N SER A 125 -9.93 4.24 -2.26
CA SER A 125 -10.72 5.48 -2.34
C SER A 125 -9.80 6.71 -2.30
N ASN A 126 -10.35 7.90 -2.48
CA ASN A 126 -9.66 9.16 -2.32
C ASN A 126 -9.41 9.45 -0.83
N ALA A 127 -8.55 8.66 -0.21
CA ALA A 127 -8.17 8.74 1.19
C ALA A 127 -6.88 9.55 1.39
N PRO A 128 -6.64 10.13 2.58
CA PRO A 128 -5.38 10.80 2.92
C PRO A 128 -4.18 9.86 2.84
N SER A 129 -4.39 8.58 3.16
CA SER A 129 -3.41 7.50 3.03
C SER A 129 -4.09 6.29 2.39
N ASN A 130 -3.46 5.73 1.36
CA ASN A 130 -3.99 4.59 0.61
C ASN A 130 -3.33 3.26 0.96
N LEU A 131 -2.23 3.26 1.72
CA LEU A 131 -1.53 2.04 2.09
C LEU A 131 -1.07 2.09 3.54
N HIS A 132 -1.53 1.13 4.32
CA HIS A 132 -1.08 0.84 5.67
C HIS A 132 -0.44 -0.55 5.70
N TYR A 133 0.53 -0.71 6.58
CA TYR A 133 1.29 -1.93 6.61
C TYR A 133 1.78 -2.24 8.02
N VAL A 134 1.85 -3.52 8.35
CA VAL A 134 2.41 -4.02 9.59
C VAL A 134 3.24 -5.27 9.30
N VAL A 135 4.36 -5.43 10.01
CA VAL A 135 5.13 -6.66 10.04
C VAL A 135 5.62 -6.93 11.46
N THR A 136 5.59 -8.19 11.88
CA THR A 136 5.95 -8.63 13.23
C THR A 136 6.49 -10.05 13.20
N ASP A 137 7.27 -10.41 14.22
CA ASP A 137 7.60 -11.80 14.54
C ASP A 137 6.64 -12.40 15.59
N GLN A 138 5.63 -11.61 16.02
CA GLN A 138 4.63 -11.94 17.04
C GLN A 138 5.22 -12.21 18.44
N LYS A 139 6.50 -11.90 18.66
CA LYS A 139 7.18 -12.21 19.91
C LYS A 139 7.94 -11.03 20.49
N ASN A 140 8.82 -10.40 19.67
CA ASN A 140 9.73 -9.37 20.15
C ASN A 140 9.61 -8.06 19.33
N HIS A 141 9.16 -8.14 18.07
CA HIS A 141 9.31 -7.06 17.11
C HIS A 141 7.99 -6.75 16.40
N PHE A 142 7.68 -5.47 16.31
CA PHE A 142 6.52 -4.96 15.59
C PHE A 142 6.90 -3.69 14.84
N ILE A 143 6.69 -3.66 13.53
CA ILE A 143 6.84 -2.47 12.69
C ILE A 143 5.48 -2.17 12.07
N SER A 144 5.03 -0.92 12.17
CA SER A 144 3.86 -0.43 11.45
C SER A 144 4.23 0.76 10.59
N GLY A 145 3.59 0.88 9.43
CA GLY A 145 3.87 1.94 8.48
C GLY A 145 2.63 2.45 7.76
N VAL A 146 2.75 3.67 7.26
CA VAL A 146 1.69 4.36 6.54
C VAL A 146 2.27 5.17 5.39
N LEU A 147 1.62 5.09 4.22
CA LEU A 147 2.01 5.81 3.01
C LEU A 147 1.18 7.08 2.86
N PHE A 148 1.85 8.23 2.67
CA PHE A 148 1.23 9.51 2.34
C PHE A 148 1.76 10.04 1.00
N PHE A 149 0.87 10.70 0.25
CA PHE A 149 1.25 11.46 -0.94
C PHE A 149 1.14 12.96 -0.68
N SER A 150 2.16 13.71 -1.12
CA SER A 150 2.12 15.18 -1.13
C SER A 150 1.37 15.68 -2.37
N ALA A 151 0.14 15.17 -2.57
CA ALA A 151 -0.74 15.48 -3.69
C ALA A 151 -2.21 15.39 -3.24
N THR A 152 -3.11 16.01 -4.00
CA THR A 152 -4.55 15.85 -3.74
C THR A 152 -4.95 14.38 -3.88
N PRO A 153 -5.67 13.81 -2.90
CA PRO A 153 -6.08 12.42 -2.95
C PRO A 153 -6.91 12.12 -4.20
N ASN A 154 -6.38 11.29 -5.07
CA ASN A 154 -7.06 10.75 -6.26
C ASN A 154 -6.52 9.33 -6.49
N TYR A 155 -7.27 8.34 -6.02
CA TYR A 155 -6.83 6.95 -6.03
C TYR A 155 -6.44 6.45 -7.43
N ASP A 156 -7.25 6.73 -8.45
CA ASP A 156 -6.99 6.25 -9.82
C ASP A 156 -5.66 6.79 -10.38
N SER A 157 -5.35 8.06 -10.10
CA SER A 157 -4.10 8.69 -10.54
C SER A 157 -2.90 8.21 -9.72
N LEU A 158 -3.09 7.91 -8.44
CA LEU A 158 -2.04 7.45 -7.52
C LEU A 158 -1.81 5.93 -7.60
N PHE A 159 -2.75 5.18 -8.16
CA PHE A 159 -2.73 3.72 -8.18
C PHE A 159 -1.40 3.12 -8.69
N PRO A 160 -0.78 3.58 -9.79
CA PRO A 160 0.50 3.04 -10.24
C PRO A 160 1.62 3.24 -9.21
N ALA A 161 1.66 4.39 -8.53
CA ALA A 161 2.63 4.67 -7.46
C ALA A 161 2.35 3.81 -6.22
N ILE A 162 1.07 3.66 -5.84
CA ILE A 162 0.67 2.80 -4.72
C ILE A 162 1.14 1.37 -4.96
N GLN A 163 0.90 0.81 -6.16
CA GLN A 163 1.30 -0.56 -6.50
C GLN A 163 2.83 -0.71 -6.54
N TYR A 164 3.55 0.26 -7.09
CA TYR A 164 5.01 0.25 -7.11
C TYR A 164 5.57 0.20 -5.67
N ILE A 165 5.12 1.12 -4.81
CA ILE A 165 5.57 1.22 -3.41
C ILE A 165 5.12 0.00 -2.58
N LYS A 166 3.93 -0.55 -2.84
CA LYS A 166 3.45 -1.79 -2.20
C LYS A 166 4.37 -2.97 -2.51
N ASN A 167 4.86 -3.08 -3.76
CA ASN A 167 5.84 -4.10 -4.13
C ASN A 167 7.19 -3.88 -3.43
N ASP A 168 7.65 -2.63 -3.29
CA ASP A 168 8.87 -2.32 -2.53
C ASP A 168 8.73 -2.66 -1.05
N LEU A 169 7.58 -2.37 -0.42
CA LEU A 169 7.30 -2.77 0.96
C LEU A 169 7.23 -4.29 1.12
N ARG A 170 6.74 -4.99 0.11
CA ARG A 170 6.75 -6.45 0.10
C ARG A 170 8.19 -6.98 0.07
N HIS A 171 9.03 -6.43 -0.81
CA HIS A 171 10.46 -6.78 -0.88
C HIS A 171 11.17 -6.45 0.44
N LEU A 172 10.89 -5.29 1.04
CA LEU A 172 11.39 -4.93 2.37
C LEU A 172 11.03 -6.01 3.40
N THR A 173 9.78 -6.48 3.42
CA THR A 173 9.32 -7.52 4.34
C THR A 173 10.01 -8.87 4.06
N GLU A 174 10.22 -9.21 2.79
CA GLU A 174 10.92 -10.43 2.38
C GLU A 174 12.40 -10.42 2.82
N SER A 175 13.08 -9.28 2.65
CA SER A 175 14.49 -9.10 3.02
C SER A 175 14.71 -8.78 4.50
N LEU A 176 13.65 -8.42 5.24
CA LEU A 176 13.73 -8.07 6.66
C LEU A 176 14.41 -9.18 7.47
N SER A 177 15.35 -8.81 8.31
CA SER A 177 16.00 -9.71 9.26
C SER A 177 16.00 -9.07 10.64
N TRP A 178 15.42 -9.76 11.61
CA TRP A 178 15.46 -9.38 13.02
C TRP A 178 16.83 -9.73 13.61
N ARG A 179 17.32 -8.91 14.56
CA ARG A 179 18.59 -9.11 15.28
C ARG A 179 18.34 -9.43 16.74
#